data_af5b64628761172f53d6b0073b6c1d9e
#
_entry.id   af5b64628761172f53d6b0073b6c1d9e
#
_cell.length_a   1.000
_cell.length_b   1.000
_cell.length_c   1.000
_cell.angle_alpha   90.00
_cell.angle_beta   90.00
_cell.angle_gamma   90.00
#
_symmetry.space_group_name_H-M   'P 1'
#
loop_
_entity.id
_entity.type
_entity.pdbx_description
1 polymer ?
#
loop_
_entity_poly.entity_id
_entity_poly.type
_entity_poly.pdbx_seq_one_letter_code
_entity_poly.pdbx_strand_id
1 'polypeptide(L)'
;MKILILCDMFPPAFGPRMGYLCKYMRRAGWEPVVVTEQIDDSTFSFLKGETPVTYVNFFHSKGKILQKLEWICVFILDYFFHYKDKKMAKAASRLLEEGEYAGILCSSYRTFPLPAAQYIAEKYHLPLVIDLRDIVEQYASNEYIAHNFRTFSWLDRKITEIFRHKLLRDRNNALRKAEQVTTISPWHVEKLQAYNPNTELVYNGYDPELFYPEQHRTSQFVITYTGRLISLATRDPRLLFEAVSRLDREKLIDPDQFRIQWYVDAGSKAIIMQAATAYPVARYMDF
;
A
#
# COMPACT_ATOMS: atom_id res chain seq x y z
N MET A 1 -22.76 11.02 10.43
CA MET A 1 -23.18 9.70 9.84
C MET A 1 -22.02 8.74 10.01
N LYS A 2 -22.29 7.52 10.47
CA LYS A 2 -21.25 6.48 10.60
C LYS A 2 -20.95 5.83 9.27
N ILE A 3 -19.66 5.53 9.03
CA ILE A 3 -19.20 4.73 7.88
C ILE A 3 -18.27 3.63 8.38
N LEU A 4 -18.50 2.41 7.90
CA LEU A 4 -17.62 1.28 8.20
C LEU A 4 -16.50 1.21 7.17
N ILE A 5 -15.26 1.15 7.64
CA ILE A 5 -14.08 1.06 6.78
C ILE A 5 -13.41 -0.29 7.00
N LEU A 6 -13.27 -1.07 5.92
CA LEU A 6 -12.44 -2.26 5.91
C LEU A 6 -11.16 -1.96 5.17
N CYS A 7 -10.01 -2.26 5.78
CA CYS A 7 -8.72 -2.15 5.11
C CYS A 7 -7.73 -3.21 5.59
N ASP A 8 -6.77 -3.51 4.74
CA ASP A 8 -5.69 -4.45 5.06
C ASP A 8 -4.74 -3.88 6.11
N MET A 9 -4.46 -2.58 6.05
CA MET A 9 -3.56 -1.87 6.97
C MET A 9 -4.15 -0.53 7.41
N PHE A 10 -3.99 -0.24 8.70
CA PHE A 10 -4.40 1.03 9.31
C PHE A 10 -3.37 1.47 10.37
N PRO A 11 -3.18 2.78 10.64
CA PRO A 11 -2.33 3.22 11.75
C PRO A 11 -2.69 2.54 13.09
N PRO A 12 -1.70 2.14 13.90
CA PRO A 12 -0.29 2.56 13.90
C PRO A 12 0.61 1.89 12.84
N ALA A 13 0.14 0.86 12.13
CA ALA A 13 0.86 0.26 11.03
C ALA A 13 0.88 1.13 9.77
N PHE A 14 1.56 0.68 8.72
CA PHE A 14 1.67 1.41 7.46
C PHE A 14 0.31 1.52 6.76
N GLY A 15 -0.40 2.59 7.04
CA GLY A 15 -1.72 2.89 6.45
C GLY A 15 -1.99 4.40 6.38
N PRO A 16 -1.01 5.24 5.93
CA PRO A 16 -1.14 6.70 6.04
C PRO A 16 -2.37 7.23 5.31
N ARG A 17 -2.70 6.71 4.12
CA ARG A 17 -3.87 7.15 3.36
C ARG A 17 -5.16 7.01 4.17
N MET A 18 -5.37 5.84 4.79
CA MET A 18 -6.58 5.60 5.59
C MET A 18 -6.59 6.42 6.88
N GLY A 19 -5.44 6.61 7.52
CA GLY A 19 -5.32 7.50 8.69
C GLY A 19 -5.71 8.93 8.35
N TYR A 20 -5.16 9.49 7.28
CA TYR A 20 -5.52 10.83 6.80
C TYR A 20 -6.98 10.90 6.34
N LEU A 21 -7.46 9.91 5.60
CA LEU A 21 -8.85 9.87 5.18
C LEU A 21 -9.79 9.95 6.39
N CYS A 22 -9.58 9.12 7.43
CA CYS A 22 -10.36 9.16 8.65
C CYS A 22 -10.28 10.52 9.38
N LYS A 23 -9.07 11.14 9.45
CA LYS A 23 -8.88 12.48 9.99
C LYS A 23 -9.79 13.50 9.30
N TYR A 24 -9.78 13.54 7.97
CA TYR A 24 -10.55 14.51 7.20
C TYR A 24 -12.05 14.18 7.10
N MET A 25 -12.42 12.90 7.07
CA MET A 25 -13.82 12.47 7.16
C MET A 25 -14.48 12.97 8.46
N ARG A 26 -13.79 12.87 9.60
CA ARG A 26 -14.29 13.39 10.88
C ARG A 26 -14.51 14.91 10.83
N ARG A 27 -13.60 15.65 10.21
CA ARG A 27 -13.76 17.11 9.98
C ARG A 27 -14.95 17.45 9.08
N ALA A 28 -15.30 16.53 8.18
CA ALA A 28 -16.47 16.65 7.31
C ALA A 28 -17.78 16.11 7.95
N GLY A 29 -17.76 15.80 9.25
CA GLY A 29 -18.92 15.33 9.99
C GLY A 29 -19.26 13.86 9.85
N TRP A 30 -18.33 13.04 9.29
CA TRP A 30 -18.45 11.59 9.27
C TRP A 30 -17.85 10.96 10.53
N GLU A 31 -18.32 9.79 10.87
CA GLU A 31 -17.82 8.98 11.99
C GLU A 31 -17.26 7.67 11.43
N PRO A 32 -15.96 7.64 10.99
CA PRO A 32 -15.34 6.43 10.50
C PRO A 32 -15.11 5.42 11.64
N VAL A 33 -15.48 4.16 11.40
CA VAL A 33 -15.17 3.01 12.26
C VAL A 33 -14.41 2.00 11.43
N VAL A 34 -13.23 1.60 11.88
CA VAL A 34 -12.29 0.81 11.08
C VAL A 34 -12.22 -0.64 11.56
N VAL A 35 -12.21 -1.57 10.62
CA VAL A 35 -11.84 -2.99 10.84
C VAL A 35 -10.61 -3.28 10.00
N THR A 36 -9.53 -3.75 10.61
CA THR A 36 -8.25 -3.98 9.96
C THR A 36 -7.50 -5.20 10.53
N GLU A 37 -6.49 -5.68 9.81
CA GLU A 37 -5.59 -6.71 10.32
C GLU A 37 -4.74 -6.15 11.48
N GLN A 38 -4.52 -6.96 12.49
CA GLN A 38 -3.57 -6.63 13.55
C GLN A 38 -2.15 -6.86 13.06
N ILE A 39 -1.39 -5.78 12.92
CA ILE A 39 0.01 -5.79 12.48
C ILE A 39 0.85 -5.15 13.59
N ASP A 40 1.95 -5.80 13.95
CA ASP A 40 2.90 -5.29 14.94
C ASP A 40 3.87 -4.30 14.26
N ASP A 41 3.37 -3.11 14.00
CA ASP A 41 4.11 -1.97 13.44
C ASP A 41 3.53 -0.68 14.06
N SER A 42 4.40 0.22 14.46
CA SER A 42 4.05 1.50 15.11
C SER A 42 4.53 2.73 14.34
N THR A 43 4.98 2.55 13.11
CA THR A 43 5.62 3.60 12.28
C THR A 43 4.71 4.82 12.10
N PHE A 44 3.40 4.62 12.03
CA PHE A 44 2.41 5.68 11.83
C PHE A 44 1.48 5.91 13.03
N SER A 45 1.98 5.71 14.24
CA SER A 45 1.19 5.88 15.48
C SER A 45 0.55 7.25 15.61
N PHE A 46 1.21 8.30 15.12
CA PHE A 46 0.72 9.68 15.14
C PHE A 46 -0.55 9.90 14.29
N LEU A 47 -0.85 9.00 13.35
CA LEU A 47 -2.04 9.08 12.50
C LEU A 47 -3.23 8.27 13.01
N LYS A 48 -3.07 7.45 14.05
CA LYS A 48 -4.18 6.65 14.59
C LYS A 48 -5.34 7.54 15.08
N GLY A 49 -5.01 8.65 15.73
CA GLY A 49 -6.00 9.59 16.29
C GLY A 49 -7.01 8.88 17.20
N GLU A 50 -8.23 9.42 17.26
CA GLU A 50 -9.34 8.90 18.03
C GLU A 50 -10.30 8.00 17.21
N THR A 51 -9.88 7.54 16.03
CA THR A 51 -10.72 6.68 15.20
C THR A 51 -10.92 5.32 15.88
N PRO A 52 -12.16 4.87 16.10
CA PRO A 52 -12.44 3.55 16.62
C PRO A 52 -11.93 2.47 15.67
N VAL A 53 -11.10 1.55 16.16
CA VAL A 53 -10.48 0.50 15.35
C VAL A 53 -10.70 -0.85 16.00
N THR A 54 -11.22 -1.80 15.23
CA THR A 54 -11.29 -3.21 15.58
C THR A 54 -10.19 -3.96 14.85
N TYR A 55 -9.24 -4.48 15.60
CA TYR A 55 -8.12 -5.27 15.07
C TYR A 55 -8.49 -6.75 14.99
N VAL A 56 -8.28 -7.35 13.83
CA VAL A 56 -8.50 -8.78 13.59
C VAL A 56 -7.15 -9.49 13.55
N ASN A 57 -6.92 -10.38 14.51
CA ASN A 57 -5.70 -11.16 14.58
C ASN A 57 -5.89 -12.49 13.85
N PHE A 58 -4.98 -12.78 12.93
CA PHE A 58 -4.96 -14.03 12.15
C PHE A 58 -3.91 -15.01 12.65
N PHE A 59 -2.91 -14.54 13.41
CA PHE A 59 -1.77 -15.32 13.88
C PHE A 59 -1.68 -15.27 15.39
N HIS A 60 -1.61 -16.43 16.02
CA HIS A 60 -1.67 -16.55 17.49
C HIS A 60 -0.45 -17.25 18.10
N SER A 61 0.31 -17.97 17.27
CA SER A 61 1.42 -18.80 17.73
C SER A 61 2.61 -17.97 18.22
N LYS A 62 3.23 -18.44 19.28
CA LYS A 62 4.49 -17.89 19.80
C LYS A 62 5.64 -18.85 19.46
N GLY A 63 6.74 -18.30 18.95
CA GLY A 63 7.93 -19.07 18.58
C GLY A 63 8.05 -19.33 17.08
N LYS A 64 9.28 -19.20 16.56
CA LYS A 64 9.60 -19.13 15.14
C LYS A 64 9.08 -20.31 14.30
N ILE A 65 9.12 -21.55 14.84
CA ILE A 65 8.69 -22.75 14.10
C ILE A 65 7.16 -22.79 14.01
N LEU A 66 6.47 -22.58 15.14
CA LEU A 66 5.01 -22.59 15.19
C LEU A 66 4.42 -21.45 14.35
N GLN A 67 5.00 -20.26 14.39
CA GLN A 67 4.60 -19.14 13.54
C GLN A 67 4.71 -19.49 12.04
N LYS A 68 5.77 -20.19 11.65
CA LYS A 68 5.97 -20.61 10.26
C LYS A 68 4.92 -21.63 9.81
N LEU A 69 4.59 -22.59 10.68
CA LEU A 69 3.54 -23.58 10.42
C LEU A 69 2.16 -22.90 10.38
N GLU A 70 1.86 -22.03 11.34
CA GLU A 70 0.61 -21.26 11.35
C GLU A 70 0.47 -20.41 10.11
N TRP A 71 1.54 -19.74 9.67
CA TRP A 71 1.54 -18.95 8.44
C TRP A 71 1.17 -19.81 7.23
N ILE A 72 1.74 -21.02 7.10
CA ILE A 72 1.41 -21.97 6.02
C ILE A 72 -0.06 -22.40 6.12
N CYS A 73 -0.53 -22.74 7.32
CA CYS A 73 -1.92 -23.13 7.53
C CYS A 73 -2.90 -22.00 7.18
N VAL A 74 -2.65 -20.79 7.68
CA VAL A 74 -3.49 -19.62 7.38
C VAL A 74 -3.47 -19.32 5.89
N PHE A 75 -2.31 -19.41 5.23
CA PHE A 75 -2.18 -19.22 3.81
C PHE A 75 -3.02 -20.23 2.99
N ILE A 76 -2.97 -21.51 3.33
CA ILE A 76 -3.78 -22.55 2.69
C ILE A 76 -5.26 -22.32 2.93
N LEU A 77 -5.65 -22.06 4.18
CA LEU A 77 -7.05 -21.81 4.55
C LEU A 77 -7.60 -20.55 3.86
N ASP A 78 -6.78 -19.52 3.74
CA ASP A 78 -7.19 -18.29 3.07
C ASP A 78 -7.34 -18.50 1.56
N TYR A 79 -6.39 -19.23 0.96
CA TYR A 79 -6.44 -19.52 -0.47
C TYR A 79 -7.70 -20.31 -0.86
N PHE A 80 -8.05 -21.37 -0.13
CA PHE A 80 -9.18 -22.23 -0.48
C PHE A 80 -10.51 -21.80 0.11
N PHE A 81 -10.50 -21.16 1.28
CA PHE A 81 -11.71 -20.92 2.07
C PHE A 81 -11.95 -19.47 2.46
N HIS A 82 -11.12 -18.52 1.99
CA HIS A 82 -11.20 -17.10 2.35
C HIS A 82 -11.24 -16.88 3.88
N TYR A 83 -10.33 -17.56 4.58
CA TYR A 83 -10.30 -17.57 6.04
C TYR A 83 -10.16 -16.17 6.65
N LYS A 84 -9.24 -15.35 6.10
CA LYS A 84 -9.02 -13.97 6.55
C LYS A 84 -10.26 -13.11 6.29
N ASP A 85 -10.83 -13.20 5.09
CA ASP A 85 -12.04 -12.47 4.73
C ASP A 85 -13.24 -12.85 5.63
N LYS A 86 -13.43 -14.13 5.94
CA LYS A 86 -14.50 -14.58 6.86
C LYS A 86 -14.33 -14.04 8.27
N LYS A 87 -13.12 -14.02 8.81
CA LYS A 87 -12.85 -13.41 10.12
C LYS A 87 -13.09 -11.91 10.10
N MET A 88 -12.64 -11.22 9.06
CA MET A 88 -12.87 -9.80 8.87
C MET A 88 -14.36 -9.48 8.78
N ALA A 89 -15.11 -10.21 7.94
CA ALA A 89 -16.55 -10.08 7.80
C ALA A 89 -17.29 -10.32 9.13
N LYS A 90 -16.86 -11.30 9.92
CA LYS A 90 -17.45 -11.56 11.25
C LYS A 90 -17.23 -10.39 12.22
N ALA A 91 -16.05 -9.79 12.23
CA ALA A 91 -15.77 -8.62 13.06
C ALA A 91 -16.61 -7.40 12.61
N ALA A 92 -16.68 -7.16 11.31
CA ALA A 92 -17.48 -6.11 10.71
C ALA A 92 -18.98 -6.29 10.96
N SER A 93 -19.51 -7.54 10.85
CA SER A 93 -20.91 -7.85 11.11
C SER A 93 -21.33 -7.49 12.53
N ARG A 94 -20.49 -7.73 13.53
CA ARG A 94 -20.81 -7.35 14.92
C ARG A 94 -21.04 -5.85 15.08
N LEU A 95 -20.19 -5.04 14.45
CA LEU A 95 -20.33 -3.59 14.48
C LEU A 95 -21.60 -3.11 13.78
N LEU A 96 -21.95 -3.75 12.65
CA LEU A 96 -23.17 -3.43 11.90
C LEU A 96 -24.44 -3.85 12.66
N GLU A 97 -24.37 -4.88 13.50
CA GLU A 97 -25.49 -5.32 14.38
C GLU A 97 -25.66 -4.40 15.59
N GLU A 98 -24.61 -3.66 15.99
CA GLU A 98 -24.59 -2.76 17.14
C GLU A 98 -24.93 -1.30 16.80
N GLY A 99 -25.03 -0.94 15.51
CA GLY A 99 -25.26 0.44 15.10
C GLY A 99 -25.67 0.63 13.65
N GLU A 100 -26.15 1.82 13.35
CA GLU A 100 -26.53 2.20 11.98
C GLU A 100 -25.34 2.81 11.24
N TYR A 101 -25.12 2.34 10.00
CA TYR A 101 -24.06 2.81 9.12
C TYR A 101 -24.65 3.23 7.77
N ALA A 102 -24.13 4.33 7.23
CA ALA A 102 -24.54 4.87 5.95
C ALA A 102 -23.97 4.10 4.75
N GLY A 103 -22.89 3.34 4.96
CA GLY A 103 -22.24 2.58 3.90
C GLY A 103 -20.92 1.96 4.37
N ILE A 104 -20.29 1.27 3.44
CA ILE A 104 -19.03 0.56 3.62
C ILE A 104 -18.00 1.13 2.64
N LEU A 105 -16.82 1.52 3.15
CA LEU A 105 -15.65 1.83 2.36
C LEU A 105 -14.63 0.71 2.53
N CYS A 106 -14.15 0.14 1.43
CA CYS A 106 -13.09 -0.85 1.48
C CYS A 106 -11.86 -0.36 0.74
N SER A 107 -10.73 -0.25 1.44
CA SER A 107 -9.44 0.06 0.81
C SER A 107 -8.53 -1.15 0.86
N SER A 108 -7.91 -1.46 -0.28
CA SER A 108 -7.04 -2.62 -0.43
C SER A 108 -5.81 -2.28 -1.23
N TYR A 109 -4.69 -2.86 -0.82
CA TYR A 109 -3.45 -2.86 -1.59
C TYR A 109 -3.45 -3.93 -2.69
N ARG A 110 -4.12 -5.06 -2.42
CA ARG A 110 -4.18 -6.21 -3.36
C ARG A 110 -5.63 -6.61 -3.63
N THR A 111 -6.15 -7.55 -2.84
CA THR A 111 -7.52 -8.06 -2.93
C THR A 111 -8.17 -8.16 -1.56
N PHE A 112 -7.43 -8.66 -0.54
CA PHE A 112 -7.93 -8.65 0.83
C PHE A 112 -8.01 -7.20 1.35
N PRO A 113 -9.14 -6.78 1.98
CA PRO A 113 -10.32 -7.54 2.37
C PRO A 113 -11.56 -7.32 1.48
N LEU A 114 -11.42 -7.19 0.14
CA LEU A 114 -12.53 -6.93 -0.77
C LEU A 114 -13.65 -7.99 -0.73
N PRO A 115 -13.34 -9.32 -0.68
CA PRO A 115 -14.41 -10.32 -0.56
C PRO A 115 -15.21 -10.19 0.73
N ALA A 116 -14.56 -9.80 1.84
CA ALA A 116 -15.26 -9.54 3.10
C ALA A 116 -16.19 -8.34 2.97
N ALA A 117 -15.72 -7.24 2.38
CA ALA A 117 -16.51 -6.03 2.18
C ALA A 117 -17.71 -6.27 1.25
N GLN A 118 -17.53 -6.98 0.15
CA GLN A 118 -18.59 -7.38 -0.74
C GLN A 118 -19.66 -8.19 0.01
N TYR A 119 -19.25 -9.24 0.74
CA TYR A 119 -20.15 -10.11 1.47
C TYR A 119 -21.01 -9.35 2.49
N ILE A 120 -20.41 -8.45 3.29
CA ILE A 120 -21.17 -7.69 4.30
C ILE A 120 -22.05 -6.62 3.65
N ALA A 121 -21.63 -5.98 2.56
CA ALA A 121 -22.45 -5.02 1.82
C ALA A 121 -23.71 -5.68 1.28
N GLU A 122 -23.59 -6.85 0.66
CA GLU A 122 -24.73 -7.64 0.18
C GLU A 122 -25.63 -8.11 1.34
N LYS A 123 -25.05 -8.61 2.44
CA LYS A 123 -25.80 -9.12 3.60
C LYS A 123 -26.61 -8.04 4.31
N TYR A 124 -26.05 -6.84 4.46
CA TYR A 124 -26.69 -5.75 5.20
C TYR A 124 -27.33 -4.69 4.29
N HIS A 125 -27.35 -4.91 2.99
CA HIS A 125 -27.89 -4.00 1.98
C HIS A 125 -27.34 -2.57 2.08
N LEU A 126 -26.02 -2.45 2.30
CA LEU A 126 -25.32 -1.18 2.41
C LEU A 126 -24.55 -0.88 1.13
N PRO A 127 -24.49 0.40 0.70
CA PRO A 127 -23.67 0.81 -0.43
C PRO A 127 -22.19 0.52 -0.12
N LEU A 128 -21.48 -0.01 -1.13
CA LEU A 128 -20.04 -0.32 -1.08
C LEU A 128 -19.26 0.61 -1.98
N VAL A 129 -18.29 1.32 -1.40
CA VAL A 129 -17.27 2.07 -2.12
C VAL A 129 -15.95 1.32 -1.99
N ILE A 130 -15.24 1.11 -3.09
CA ILE A 130 -13.93 0.46 -3.10
C ILE A 130 -12.86 1.46 -3.51
N ASP A 131 -11.81 1.61 -2.68
CA ASP A 131 -10.63 2.45 -2.95
C ASP A 131 -9.41 1.56 -3.24
N LEU A 132 -8.93 1.59 -4.50
CA LEU A 132 -7.76 0.83 -4.94
C LEU A 132 -6.61 1.78 -5.27
N ARG A 133 -5.52 1.70 -4.47
CA ARG A 133 -4.32 2.51 -4.68
C ARG A 133 -3.35 1.87 -5.67
N ASP A 134 -3.25 0.56 -5.59
CA ASP A 134 -2.42 -0.26 -6.47
C ASP A 134 -3.29 -1.34 -7.12
N ILE A 135 -2.95 -1.73 -8.32
CA ILE A 135 -3.65 -2.80 -9.02
C ILE A 135 -2.67 -3.87 -9.50
N VAL A 136 -3.17 -5.09 -9.60
CA VAL A 136 -2.33 -6.26 -9.96
C VAL A 136 -1.67 -6.10 -11.32
N GLU A 137 -2.32 -5.39 -12.22
CA GLU A 137 -1.88 -5.16 -13.59
C GLU A 137 -0.60 -4.32 -13.71
N GLN A 138 -0.29 -3.50 -12.71
CA GLN A 138 0.94 -2.68 -12.73
C GLN A 138 2.21 -3.53 -12.50
N TYR A 139 2.05 -4.75 -12.01
CA TYR A 139 3.18 -5.63 -11.73
C TYR A 139 3.36 -6.64 -12.87
N ALA A 140 4.35 -6.38 -13.72
CA ALA A 140 4.66 -7.25 -14.85
C ALA A 140 5.32 -8.57 -14.44
N SER A 141 5.95 -8.61 -13.26
CA SER A 141 6.70 -9.75 -12.73
C SER A 141 6.10 -10.25 -11.40
N ASN A 142 6.74 -11.27 -10.82
CA ASN A 142 6.33 -11.92 -9.57
C ASN A 142 6.47 -11.05 -8.31
N GLU A 143 6.87 -9.80 -8.45
CA GLU A 143 7.07 -8.84 -7.33
C GLU A 143 5.83 -8.70 -6.45
N TYR A 144 4.67 -8.91 -7.04
CA TYR A 144 3.38 -8.82 -6.37
C TYR A 144 3.08 -10.03 -5.45
N ILE A 145 3.58 -11.19 -5.81
CA ILE A 145 3.40 -12.44 -5.06
C ILE A 145 4.78 -12.86 -4.57
N ALA A 146 5.01 -12.76 -3.27
CA ALA A 146 6.30 -12.99 -2.63
C ALA A 146 6.68 -14.48 -2.61
N HIS A 147 6.70 -15.13 -3.78
CA HIS A 147 7.28 -16.46 -3.97
C HIS A 147 8.62 -16.31 -4.66
N ASN A 148 9.60 -17.01 -4.16
CA ASN A 148 10.90 -17.08 -4.80
C ASN A 148 11.45 -18.49 -4.63
N PHE A 149 10.89 -19.44 -5.38
CA PHE A 149 11.42 -20.79 -5.49
C PHE A 149 12.59 -20.78 -6.46
N ARG A 150 13.75 -20.27 -6.03
CA ARG A 150 14.96 -20.11 -6.84
C ARG A 150 15.34 -21.36 -7.65
N THR A 151 15.00 -22.55 -7.14
CA THR A 151 15.37 -23.84 -7.73
C THR A 151 14.41 -24.31 -8.83
N PHE A 152 13.15 -23.81 -8.85
CA PHE A 152 12.11 -24.27 -9.78
C PHE A 152 11.35 -23.10 -10.41
N SER A 153 12.01 -22.35 -11.26
CA SER A 153 11.45 -21.13 -11.89
C SER A 153 10.15 -21.37 -12.69
N TRP A 154 9.97 -22.55 -13.25
CA TRP A 154 8.76 -22.94 -13.97
C TRP A 154 7.57 -23.18 -13.02
N LEU A 155 7.83 -23.80 -11.86
CA LEU A 155 6.82 -24.03 -10.82
C LEU A 155 6.40 -22.70 -10.17
N ASP A 156 7.37 -21.85 -9.85
CA ASP A 156 7.13 -20.50 -9.33
C ASP A 156 6.24 -19.68 -10.27
N ARG A 157 6.52 -19.74 -11.57
CA ARG A 157 5.71 -19.07 -12.61
C ARG A 157 4.27 -19.58 -12.64
N LYS A 158 4.05 -20.90 -12.62
CA LYS A 158 2.70 -21.49 -12.60
C LYS A 158 1.93 -21.16 -11.32
N ILE A 159 2.58 -21.26 -10.16
CA ILE A 159 1.97 -20.91 -8.88
C ILE A 159 1.58 -19.44 -8.90
N THR A 160 2.45 -18.54 -9.34
CA THR A 160 2.18 -17.11 -9.48
C THR A 160 0.99 -16.82 -10.39
N GLU A 161 0.89 -17.51 -11.53
CA GLU A 161 -0.23 -17.38 -12.47
C GLU A 161 -1.58 -17.78 -11.83
N ILE A 162 -1.59 -18.90 -11.10
CA ILE A 162 -2.78 -19.39 -10.40
C ILE A 162 -3.22 -18.37 -9.33
N PHE A 163 -2.27 -17.87 -8.53
CA PHE A 163 -2.57 -16.84 -7.50
C PHE A 163 -3.04 -15.53 -8.13
N ARG A 164 -2.37 -15.06 -9.16
CA ARG A 164 -2.76 -13.86 -9.90
C ARG A 164 -4.18 -13.97 -10.43
N HIS A 165 -4.53 -15.11 -11.01
CA HIS A 165 -5.87 -15.35 -11.53
C HIS A 165 -6.93 -15.30 -10.42
N LYS A 166 -6.67 -15.96 -9.28
CA LYS A 166 -7.57 -15.93 -8.13
C LYS A 166 -7.75 -14.48 -7.59
N LEU A 167 -6.64 -13.77 -7.37
CA LEU A 167 -6.67 -12.39 -6.87
C LEU A 167 -7.46 -11.46 -7.79
N LEU A 168 -7.24 -11.56 -9.10
CA LEU A 168 -7.98 -10.78 -10.09
C LEU A 168 -9.45 -11.14 -10.12
N ARG A 169 -9.79 -12.42 -10.08
CA ARG A 169 -11.20 -12.88 -10.06
C ARG A 169 -11.93 -12.33 -8.84
N ASP A 170 -11.35 -12.49 -7.65
CA ASP A 170 -11.98 -12.08 -6.39
C ASP A 170 -12.11 -10.54 -6.32
N ARG A 171 -11.08 -9.79 -6.75
CA ARG A 171 -11.15 -8.34 -6.89
C ARG A 171 -12.23 -7.91 -7.88
N ASN A 172 -12.23 -8.47 -9.08
CA ASN A 172 -13.14 -8.06 -10.13
C ASN A 172 -14.61 -8.36 -9.77
N ASN A 173 -14.85 -9.42 -9.01
CA ASN A 173 -16.19 -9.72 -8.50
C ASN A 173 -16.65 -8.63 -7.50
N ALA A 174 -15.79 -8.21 -6.58
CA ALA A 174 -16.10 -7.14 -5.65
C ALA A 174 -16.34 -5.80 -6.39
N LEU A 175 -15.51 -5.48 -7.39
CA LEU A 175 -15.69 -4.25 -8.19
C LEU A 175 -17.03 -4.19 -8.89
N ARG A 176 -17.50 -5.30 -9.48
CA ARG A 176 -18.82 -5.35 -10.17
C ARG A 176 -20.01 -5.13 -9.24
N LYS A 177 -19.80 -5.32 -7.92
CA LYS A 177 -20.84 -5.19 -6.89
C LYS A 177 -20.76 -3.87 -6.13
N ALA A 178 -19.66 -3.12 -6.31
CA ALA A 178 -19.53 -1.82 -5.67
C ALA A 178 -20.40 -0.75 -6.37
N GLU A 179 -20.95 0.14 -5.57
CA GLU A 179 -21.62 1.35 -6.07
C GLU A 179 -20.64 2.26 -6.79
N GLN A 180 -19.44 2.39 -6.25
CA GLN A 180 -18.38 3.22 -6.79
C GLN A 180 -17.00 2.65 -6.50
N VAL A 181 -16.07 2.91 -7.42
CA VAL A 181 -14.65 2.59 -7.29
C VAL A 181 -13.84 3.87 -7.38
N THR A 182 -12.87 4.04 -6.48
CA THR A 182 -11.90 5.14 -6.56
C THR A 182 -10.48 4.60 -6.73
N THR A 183 -9.65 5.34 -7.44
CA THR A 183 -8.25 4.99 -7.67
C THR A 183 -7.39 6.23 -7.91
N ILE A 184 -6.05 6.05 -7.96
CA ILE A 184 -5.09 7.16 -7.88
C ILE A 184 -4.46 7.58 -9.21
N SER A 185 -4.74 6.89 -10.32
CA SER A 185 -4.14 7.25 -11.61
C SER A 185 -5.11 7.07 -12.77
N PRO A 186 -4.98 7.87 -13.85
CA PRO A 186 -5.81 7.71 -15.05
C PRO A 186 -5.70 6.32 -15.67
N TRP A 187 -4.50 5.73 -15.66
CA TRP A 187 -4.28 4.37 -16.16
C TRP A 187 -5.02 3.31 -15.34
N HIS A 188 -5.09 3.47 -14.01
CA HIS A 188 -5.91 2.58 -13.16
C HIS A 188 -7.38 2.73 -13.48
N VAL A 189 -7.88 3.96 -13.67
CA VAL A 189 -9.28 4.20 -14.08
C VAL A 189 -9.60 3.43 -15.34
N GLU A 190 -8.79 3.55 -16.39
CA GLU A 190 -8.96 2.83 -17.67
C GLU A 190 -9.09 1.30 -17.46
N LYS A 191 -8.24 0.72 -16.58
CA LYS A 191 -8.25 -0.72 -16.31
C LYS A 191 -9.45 -1.17 -15.48
N LEU A 192 -9.87 -0.36 -14.50
CA LEU A 192 -10.92 -0.71 -13.56
C LEU A 192 -12.32 -0.46 -14.11
N GLN A 193 -12.49 0.50 -15.01
CA GLN A 193 -13.77 0.77 -15.68
C GLN A 193 -14.32 -0.41 -16.47
N ALA A 194 -13.47 -1.36 -16.89
CA ALA A 194 -13.90 -2.62 -17.48
C ALA A 194 -14.74 -3.50 -16.51
N TYR A 195 -14.64 -3.25 -15.21
CA TYR A 195 -15.33 -4.00 -14.17
C TYR A 195 -16.39 -3.19 -13.44
N ASN A 196 -16.18 -1.89 -13.33
CA ASN A 196 -17.16 -0.96 -12.75
C ASN A 196 -17.10 0.37 -13.50
N PRO A 197 -18.14 0.74 -14.28
CA PRO A 197 -18.15 2.01 -15.03
C PRO A 197 -18.11 3.24 -14.11
N ASN A 198 -18.57 3.12 -12.86
CA ASN A 198 -18.50 4.19 -11.84
C ASN A 198 -17.12 4.22 -11.17
N THR A 199 -16.05 4.24 -11.96
CA THR A 199 -14.68 4.34 -11.45
C THR A 199 -14.18 5.77 -11.62
N GLU A 200 -13.77 6.39 -10.51
CA GLU A 200 -13.33 7.77 -10.44
C GLU A 200 -11.87 7.91 -9.99
N LEU A 201 -11.26 8.98 -10.45
CA LEU A 201 -9.90 9.35 -10.09
C LEU A 201 -9.88 10.21 -8.83
N VAL A 202 -9.27 9.69 -7.77
CA VAL A 202 -9.02 10.43 -6.53
C VAL A 202 -7.53 10.34 -6.19
N TYR A 203 -6.78 11.36 -6.52
CA TYR A 203 -5.34 11.41 -6.26
C TYR A 203 -4.98 11.28 -4.77
N ASN A 204 -3.76 10.85 -4.50
CA ASN A 204 -3.21 11.00 -3.15
C ASN A 204 -3.06 12.49 -2.83
N GLY A 205 -3.51 12.84 -1.64
CA GLY A 205 -3.33 14.18 -1.08
C GLY A 205 -2.11 14.26 -0.17
N TYR A 206 -1.93 15.43 0.41
CA TYR A 206 -0.96 15.68 1.47
C TYR A 206 -1.68 16.34 2.66
N ASP A 207 -1.05 16.29 3.84
CA ASP A 207 -1.56 17.00 5.01
C ASP A 207 -0.97 18.42 5.05
N PRO A 208 -1.76 19.47 4.81
CA PRO A 208 -1.27 20.85 4.82
C PRO A 208 -0.85 21.34 6.21
N GLU A 209 -1.18 20.61 7.26
CA GLU A 209 -0.70 20.92 8.63
C GLU A 209 0.74 20.46 8.86
N LEU A 210 1.19 19.44 8.09
CA LEU A 210 2.55 18.91 8.16
C LEU A 210 3.42 19.37 6.99
N PHE A 211 2.82 19.60 5.82
CA PHE A 211 3.52 19.98 4.60
C PHE A 211 2.94 21.29 4.08
N TYR A 212 3.64 22.37 4.31
CA TYR A 212 3.27 23.70 3.84
C TYR A 212 4.43 24.32 3.05
N PRO A 213 4.15 25.15 2.04
CA PRO A 213 5.18 25.79 1.24
C PRO A 213 6.03 26.73 2.10
N GLU A 214 7.34 26.53 2.07
CA GLU A 214 8.31 27.46 2.62
C GLU A 214 9.26 27.94 1.51
N GLN A 215 9.56 29.23 1.53
CA GLN A 215 10.54 29.79 0.60
C GLN A 215 11.94 29.69 1.22
N HIS A 216 12.60 28.59 0.99
CA HIS A 216 14.03 28.45 1.32
C HIS A 216 14.89 28.73 0.08
N ARG A 217 15.83 29.67 0.23
CA ARG A 217 16.93 29.83 -0.72
C ARG A 217 18.09 28.99 -0.21
N THR A 218 18.43 27.95 -0.96
CA THR A 218 19.62 27.15 -0.71
C THR A 218 20.81 27.75 -1.45
N SER A 219 21.99 27.70 -0.85
CA SER A 219 23.23 28.07 -1.52
C SER A 219 23.68 27.01 -2.54
N GLN A 220 23.12 25.81 -2.48
CA GLN A 220 23.41 24.69 -3.34
C GLN A 220 22.16 24.27 -4.13
N PHE A 221 22.36 23.74 -5.33
CA PHE A 221 21.32 23.01 -6.03
C PHE A 221 21.23 21.59 -5.46
N VAL A 222 20.10 21.23 -4.87
CA VAL A 222 19.90 19.96 -4.19
C VAL A 222 18.83 19.14 -4.89
N ILE A 223 19.20 17.94 -5.34
CA ILE A 223 18.22 16.91 -5.75
C ILE A 223 17.88 16.09 -4.52
N THR A 224 16.62 16.12 -4.09
CA THR A 224 16.16 15.37 -2.93
C THR A 224 15.31 14.18 -3.36
N TYR A 225 15.62 13.00 -2.84
CA TYR A 225 14.80 11.81 -2.95
C TYR A 225 14.28 11.39 -1.57
N THR A 226 12.98 11.21 -1.47
CA THR A 226 12.31 10.71 -0.25
C THR A 226 11.54 9.43 -0.58
N GLY A 227 11.78 8.33 0.17
CA GLY A 227 11.04 7.09 -0.02
C GLY A 227 11.89 5.83 0.12
N ARG A 228 11.33 4.70 -0.34
CA ARG A 228 12.00 3.39 -0.28
C ARG A 228 12.43 2.95 -1.67
N LEU A 229 13.66 2.47 -1.77
CA LEU A 229 14.15 1.71 -2.92
C LEU A 229 14.02 0.21 -2.61
N ILE A 230 12.97 -0.42 -3.11
CA ILE A 230 12.73 -1.85 -2.85
C ILE A 230 13.70 -2.70 -3.67
N SER A 231 13.92 -2.32 -4.93
CA SER A 231 14.86 -2.97 -5.85
C SER A 231 15.26 -2.04 -6.98
N LEU A 232 16.39 -2.31 -7.63
CA LEU A 232 16.80 -1.61 -8.85
C LEU A 232 15.88 -1.90 -10.06
N ALA A 233 15.09 -2.96 -10.02
CA ALA A 233 14.11 -3.25 -11.07
C ALA A 233 12.94 -2.26 -11.08
N THR A 234 12.60 -1.71 -9.92
CA THR A 234 11.47 -0.78 -9.77
C THR A 234 11.89 0.68 -9.73
N ARG A 235 13.06 0.97 -9.15
CA ARG A 235 13.59 2.33 -8.99
C ARG A 235 15.10 2.30 -9.10
N ASP A 236 15.61 2.64 -10.28
CA ASP A 236 17.04 2.58 -10.58
C ASP A 236 17.68 3.98 -10.60
N PRO A 237 18.56 4.32 -9.65
CA PRO A 237 19.21 5.61 -9.61
C PRO A 237 20.42 5.72 -10.55
N ARG A 238 20.81 4.66 -11.25
CA ARG A 238 22.05 4.63 -12.04
C ARG A 238 22.06 5.66 -13.18
N LEU A 239 20.91 5.96 -13.78
CA LEU A 239 20.83 7.03 -14.78
C LEU A 239 21.17 8.40 -14.20
N LEU A 240 20.72 8.69 -12.96
CA LEU A 240 21.13 9.90 -12.24
C LEU A 240 22.64 9.90 -11.97
N PHE A 241 23.19 8.78 -11.54
CA PHE A 241 24.63 8.66 -11.27
C PHE A 241 25.47 8.84 -12.52
N GLU A 242 25.02 8.33 -13.65
CA GLU A 242 25.67 8.52 -14.94
C GLU A 242 25.68 10.01 -15.35
N ALA A 243 24.53 10.67 -15.23
CA ALA A 243 24.39 12.09 -15.53
C ALA A 243 25.30 12.95 -14.64
N VAL A 244 25.29 12.71 -13.32
CA VAL A 244 26.17 13.43 -12.37
C VAL A 244 27.67 13.17 -12.68
N SER A 245 28.03 11.92 -12.96
CA SER A 245 29.40 11.56 -13.32
C SER A 245 29.89 12.25 -14.60
N ARG A 246 28.97 12.45 -15.55
CA ARG A 246 29.27 13.18 -16.79
C ARG A 246 29.48 14.66 -16.52
N LEU A 247 28.55 15.30 -15.80
CA LEU A 247 28.67 16.72 -15.44
C LEU A 247 29.94 17.01 -14.62
N ASP A 248 30.31 16.08 -13.73
CA ASP A 248 31.54 16.17 -12.95
C ASP A 248 32.81 16.12 -13.83
N ARG A 249 32.86 15.19 -14.78
CA ARG A 249 33.98 15.09 -15.75
C ARG A 249 34.10 16.34 -16.62
N GLU A 250 32.97 16.93 -16.98
CA GLU A 250 32.88 18.17 -17.76
C GLU A 250 33.14 19.42 -16.89
N LYS A 251 33.36 19.25 -15.56
CA LYS A 251 33.58 20.33 -14.58
C LYS A 251 32.43 21.35 -14.51
N LEU A 252 31.22 20.90 -14.76
CA LEU A 252 29.98 21.71 -14.74
C LEU A 252 29.32 21.74 -13.36
N ILE A 253 29.72 20.86 -12.46
CA ILE A 253 29.26 20.80 -11.07
C ILE A 253 30.43 20.53 -10.13
N ASP A 254 30.28 20.99 -8.90
CA ASP A 254 31.19 20.66 -7.80
C ASP A 254 30.36 20.39 -6.51
N PRO A 255 30.94 19.70 -5.49
CA PRO A 255 30.21 19.37 -4.25
C PRO A 255 29.79 20.59 -3.43
N ASP A 256 30.35 21.77 -3.63
CA ASP A 256 29.94 22.98 -2.90
C ASP A 256 28.68 23.62 -3.51
N GLN A 257 28.40 23.32 -4.78
CA GLN A 257 27.23 23.86 -5.50
C GLN A 257 26.12 22.86 -5.76
N PHE A 258 26.41 21.55 -5.73
CA PHE A 258 25.46 20.48 -6.07
C PHE A 258 25.50 19.34 -5.07
N ARG A 259 24.29 18.87 -4.65
CA ARG A 259 24.12 17.71 -3.75
C ARG A 259 22.95 16.83 -4.19
N ILE A 260 23.06 15.53 -3.84
CA ILE A 260 21.95 14.58 -3.88
C ILE A 260 21.67 14.15 -2.45
N GLN A 261 20.50 14.49 -1.94
CA GLN A 261 20.08 14.17 -0.59
C GLN A 261 19.07 13.02 -0.57
N TRP A 262 19.37 11.96 0.19
CA TRP A 262 18.59 10.75 0.27
C TRP A 262 17.94 10.61 1.64
N TYR A 263 16.61 10.77 1.69
CA TYR A 263 15.80 10.45 2.88
C TYR A 263 15.20 9.04 2.71
N VAL A 264 15.96 8.03 3.10
CA VAL A 264 15.67 6.62 2.83
C VAL A 264 15.95 5.74 4.05
N ASP A 265 15.34 4.55 4.11
CA ASP A 265 15.68 3.56 5.12
C ASP A 265 17.06 2.90 4.89
N ALA A 266 17.55 2.17 5.91
CA ALA A 266 18.86 1.53 5.85
C ALA A 266 19.00 0.51 4.70
N GLY A 267 17.91 -0.22 4.38
CA GLY A 267 17.89 -1.17 3.26
C GLY A 267 18.04 -0.46 1.91
N SER A 268 17.30 0.60 1.70
CA SER A 268 17.39 1.45 0.51
C SER A 268 18.77 2.10 0.39
N LYS A 269 19.34 2.60 1.49
CA LYS A 269 20.71 3.14 1.52
C LYS A 269 21.74 2.11 1.04
N ALA A 270 21.65 0.87 1.51
CA ALA A 270 22.56 -0.19 1.07
C ALA A 270 22.48 -0.46 -0.44
N ILE A 271 21.26 -0.49 -1.01
CA ILE A 271 21.04 -0.66 -2.45
C ILE A 271 21.63 0.51 -3.25
N ILE A 272 21.39 1.75 -2.80
CA ILE A 272 21.90 2.96 -3.44
C ILE A 272 23.43 2.98 -3.40
N MET A 273 24.03 2.72 -2.25
CA MET A 273 25.49 2.69 -2.10
C MET A 273 26.13 1.61 -2.98
N GLN A 274 25.53 0.43 -3.05
CA GLN A 274 25.98 -0.63 -3.95
C GLN A 274 25.88 -0.21 -5.42
N ALA A 275 24.78 0.42 -5.83
CA ALA A 275 24.63 0.91 -7.20
C ALA A 275 25.63 2.04 -7.53
N ALA A 276 25.99 2.86 -6.56
CA ALA A 276 26.91 3.97 -6.72
C ALA A 276 28.39 3.54 -6.87
N THR A 277 28.75 2.31 -6.51
CA THR A 277 30.16 1.85 -6.56
C THR A 277 30.81 1.96 -7.94
N ALA A 278 30.02 1.89 -9.01
CA ALA A 278 30.50 2.02 -10.39
C ALA A 278 30.63 3.47 -10.87
N TYR A 279 30.31 4.46 -10.04
CA TYR A 279 30.24 5.86 -10.41
C TYR A 279 30.98 6.75 -9.39
N PRO A 280 31.71 7.80 -9.82
CA PRO A 280 32.42 8.72 -8.90
C PRO A 280 31.47 9.76 -8.28
N VAL A 281 30.31 9.31 -7.72
CA VAL A 281 29.23 10.20 -7.24
C VAL A 281 29.15 10.32 -5.72
N ALA A 282 29.91 9.52 -4.98
CA ALA A 282 29.82 9.45 -3.52
C ALA A 282 30.02 10.81 -2.83
N ARG A 283 30.86 11.67 -3.38
CA ARG A 283 31.15 13.02 -2.86
C ARG A 283 29.97 14.00 -3.01
N TYR A 284 28.97 13.65 -3.82
CA TYR A 284 27.75 14.43 -4.03
C TYR A 284 26.56 13.91 -3.21
N MET A 285 26.72 12.79 -2.47
CA MET A 285 25.60 12.10 -1.83
C MET A 285 25.59 12.31 -0.32
N ASP A 286 24.45 12.72 0.22
CA ASP A 286 24.13 12.79 1.64
C ASP A 286 22.94 11.86 1.98
N PHE A 287 22.95 11.29 3.25
CA PHE A 287 21.92 10.33 3.72
C PHE A 287 21.40 10.69 5.09
#